data_ff86c31044ad0bcc2204482b2c80afce
#
_entry.id   ff86c31044ad0bcc2204482b2c80afce
#
_cell.length_a   1.000
_cell.length_b   1.000
_cell.length_c   1.000
_cell.angle_alpha   90.00
_cell.angle_beta   90.00
_cell.angle_gamma   90.00
#
_symmetry.space_group_name_H-M   'P 1'
#
loop_
_entity.id
_entity.type
_entity.pdbx_description
1 polymer ?
#
loop_
_entity_poly.entity_id
_entity_poly.type
_entity_poly.pdbx_seq_one_letter_code
_entity_poly.pdbx_strand_id
1 'polypeptide(L)'
;MIKRGHDQGFLVSLNHPNWSLQTAEDYLGYEGLDFIEVYNSDCYLDGYHTDEAAYNDMMKAGMSVHCIATDDNHNAAGFEGPRTDSFGGWVMIAADKLGYTELMDALERGDFYASSGPEIHSILIDDEGILRVKCSEAERIVLITQGRRNAVVCSKDGAPITSGSFKFKEPDVRFRIRVEDGCSHAAYSQIYDIPENCPKVT
;
A
#
# COMPACT_ATOMS: atom_id res chain seq x y z
N MET A 1 -13.15 -16.89 12.01
CA MET A 1 -11.72 -16.79 12.41
C MET A 1 -11.39 -15.37 12.81
N ILE A 2 -11.63 -14.36 12.00
CA ILE A 2 -11.31 -12.93 12.23
C ILE A 2 -11.86 -12.44 13.58
N LYS A 3 -13.18 -12.52 13.80
CA LYS A 3 -13.79 -12.16 15.10
C LYS A 3 -13.10 -12.80 16.32
N ARG A 4 -12.70 -14.06 16.21
CA ARG A 4 -11.99 -14.73 17.31
C ARG A 4 -10.59 -14.16 17.54
N GLY A 5 -9.91 -13.70 16.49
CA GLY A 5 -8.65 -12.98 16.61
C GLY A 5 -8.83 -11.68 17.40
N HIS A 6 -9.81 -10.86 16.99
CA HIS A 6 -10.12 -9.59 17.67
C HIS A 6 -10.57 -9.79 19.12
N ASP A 7 -11.40 -10.80 19.41
CA ASP A 7 -11.83 -11.12 20.78
C ASP A 7 -10.64 -11.43 21.71
N GLN A 8 -9.47 -11.73 21.15
CA GLN A 8 -8.21 -12.00 21.87
C GLN A 8 -7.18 -10.86 21.74
N GLY A 9 -7.54 -9.74 21.13
CA GLY A 9 -6.67 -8.57 20.96
C GLY A 9 -5.65 -8.67 19.83
N PHE A 10 -5.87 -9.54 18.84
CA PHE A 10 -5.01 -9.63 17.65
C PHE A 10 -5.54 -8.76 16.52
N LEU A 11 -4.62 -8.19 15.75
CA LEU A 11 -4.88 -7.68 14.41
C LEU A 11 -4.84 -8.85 13.42
N VAL A 12 -5.69 -8.80 12.40
CA VAL A 12 -5.88 -9.93 11.47
C VAL A 12 -5.58 -9.51 10.04
N SER A 13 -4.67 -10.22 9.40
CA SER A 13 -4.25 -10.00 8.02
C SER A 13 -4.76 -11.07 7.07
N LEU A 14 -5.11 -10.66 5.85
CA LEU A 14 -5.23 -11.53 4.69
C LEU A 14 -3.88 -11.57 3.97
N ASN A 15 -3.22 -12.72 4.01
CA ASN A 15 -1.91 -12.90 3.43
C ASN A 15 -2.01 -13.47 2.01
N HIS A 16 -1.15 -13.00 1.11
CA HIS A 16 -0.88 -13.50 -0.25
C HIS A 16 -2.12 -14.11 -0.97
N PRO A 17 -3.24 -13.37 -1.14
CA PRO A 17 -4.45 -13.95 -1.73
C PRO A 17 -4.23 -14.53 -3.14
N ASN A 18 -3.32 -13.97 -3.93
CA ASN A 18 -2.98 -14.51 -5.25
C ASN A 18 -2.33 -15.90 -5.15
N TRP A 19 -1.34 -16.06 -4.27
CA TRP A 19 -0.71 -17.36 -4.01
C TRP A 19 -1.72 -18.39 -3.47
N SER A 20 -2.63 -17.94 -2.60
CA SER A 20 -3.69 -18.77 -2.01
C SER A 20 -4.85 -19.04 -2.97
N LEU A 21 -4.79 -18.56 -4.22
CA LEU A 21 -5.83 -18.70 -5.25
C LEU A 21 -7.19 -18.13 -4.82
N GLN A 22 -7.20 -17.13 -3.94
CA GLN A 22 -8.41 -16.46 -3.52
C GLN A 22 -8.85 -15.40 -4.55
N THR A 23 -10.14 -15.29 -4.73
CA THR A 23 -10.78 -14.36 -5.67
C THR A 23 -11.56 -13.27 -4.94
N ALA A 24 -12.08 -12.30 -5.69
CA ALA A 24 -12.94 -11.26 -5.11
C ALA A 24 -14.19 -11.83 -4.40
N GLU A 25 -14.70 -12.97 -4.85
CA GLU A 25 -15.83 -13.65 -4.21
C GLU A 25 -15.47 -14.15 -2.80
N ASP A 26 -14.19 -14.49 -2.58
CA ASP A 26 -13.72 -14.96 -1.28
C ASP A 26 -13.45 -13.76 -0.34
N TYR A 27 -12.53 -12.86 -0.73
CA TYR A 27 -12.01 -11.87 0.22
C TYR A 27 -12.92 -10.64 0.45
N LEU A 28 -13.82 -10.32 -0.48
CA LEU A 28 -14.79 -9.24 -0.24
C LEU A 28 -15.88 -9.61 0.77
N GLY A 29 -16.01 -10.88 1.09
CA GLY A 29 -16.89 -11.38 2.16
C GLY A 29 -16.25 -11.39 3.55
N TYR A 30 -14.98 -11.05 3.70
CA TYR A 30 -14.31 -11.05 5.00
C TYR A 30 -14.57 -9.75 5.76
N GLU A 31 -15.32 -9.85 6.85
CA GLU A 31 -15.59 -8.71 7.74
C GLU A 31 -14.53 -8.59 8.82
N GLY A 32 -14.04 -7.36 9.07
CA GLY A 32 -13.11 -7.04 10.15
C GLY A 32 -11.66 -7.39 9.85
N LEU A 33 -11.24 -7.44 8.59
CA LEU A 33 -9.81 -7.49 8.26
C LEU A 33 -9.15 -6.16 8.63
N ASP A 34 -8.01 -6.23 9.33
CA ASP A 34 -7.18 -5.06 9.61
C ASP A 34 -6.20 -4.82 8.46
N PHE A 35 -5.62 -5.90 7.92
CA PHE A 35 -4.58 -5.81 6.88
C PHE A 35 -4.82 -6.75 5.69
N ILE A 36 -4.22 -6.35 4.56
CA ILE A 36 -3.96 -7.22 3.40
C ILE A 36 -2.49 -7.10 3.01
N GLU A 37 -1.84 -8.21 2.74
CA GLU A 37 -0.54 -8.20 2.06
C GLU A 37 -0.72 -7.75 0.62
N VAL A 38 -0.24 -6.54 0.30
CA VAL A 38 -0.18 -6.04 -1.07
C VAL A 38 1.07 -6.54 -1.80
N TYR A 39 2.12 -6.83 -1.04
CA TYR A 39 3.38 -7.38 -1.50
C TYR A 39 3.90 -8.41 -0.49
N ASN A 40 4.24 -9.59 -1.00
CA ASN A 40 4.87 -10.67 -0.25
C ASN A 40 6.15 -11.06 -1.01
N SER A 41 7.31 -10.92 -0.35
CA SER A 41 8.61 -11.07 -1.02
C SER A 41 8.88 -12.51 -1.44
N ASP A 42 8.53 -13.51 -0.61
CA ASP A 42 8.74 -14.92 -0.94
C ASP A 42 7.87 -15.36 -2.11
N CYS A 43 6.58 -14.99 -2.10
CA CYS A 43 5.69 -15.22 -3.23
C CYS A 43 6.20 -14.55 -4.52
N TYR A 44 6.73 -13.32 -4.42
CA TYR A 44 7.27 -12.60 -5.57
C TYR A 44 8.52 -13.31 -6.15
N LEU A 45 9.40 -13.83 -5.29
CA LEU A 45 10.57 -14.63 -5.69
C LEU A 45 10.17 -15.95 -6.36
N ASP A 46 9.02 -16.50 -6.00
CA ASP A 46 8.44 -17.69 -6.63
C ASP A 46 7.68 -17.40 -7.93
N GLY A 47 7.65 -16.13 -8.35
CA GLY A 47 7.08 -15.71 -9.64
C GLY A 47 5.60 -15.30 -9.57
N TYR A 48 5.03 -15.14 -8.39
CA TYR A 48 3.69 -14.58 -8.23
C TYR A 48 3.72 -13.06 -8.35
N HIS A 49 2.58 -12.49 -8.72
CA HIS A 49 2.41 -11.05 -8.77
C HIS A 49 2.02 -10.47 -7.39
N THR A 50 2.14 -9.16 -7.25
CA THR A 50 1.62 -8.44 -6.09
C THR A 50 0.10 -8.58 -5.99
N ASP A 51 -0.43 -8.47 -4.77
CA ASP A 51 -1.86 -8.55 -4.47
C ASP A 51 -2.58 -7.19 -4.57
N GLU A 52 -1.99 -6.26 -5.31
CA GLU A 52 -2.53 -4.93 -5.54
C GLU A 52 -3.94 -4.94 -6.16
N ALA A 53 -4.25 -5.94 -6.97
CA ALA A 53 -5.59 -6.11 -7.55
C ALA A 53 -6.64 -6.34 -6.46
N ALA A 54 -6.36 -7.22 -5.50
CA ALA A 54 -7.26 -7.48 -4.37
C ALA A 54 -7.44 -6.23 -3.49
N TYR A 55 -6.36 -5.49 -3.23
CA TYR A 55 -6.43 -4.23 -2.49
C TYR A 55 -7.28 -3.16 -3.21
N ASN A 56 -7.18 -3.08 -4.55
CA ASN A 56 -8.04 -2.21 -5.35
C ASN A 56 -9.51 -2.63 -5.31
N ASP A 57 -9.80 -3.91 -5.31
CA ASP A 57 -11.18 -4.41 -5.21
C ASP A 57 -11.77 -4.09 -3.83
N MET A 58 -11.00 -4.23 -2.75
CA MET A 58 -11.40 -3.82 -1.41
C MET A 58 -11.65 -2.31 -1.32
N MET A 59 -10.79 -1.48 -1.94
CA MET A 59 -11.02 -0.03 -2.03
C MET A 59 -12.32 0.31 -2.73
N LYS A 60 -12.62 -0.34 -3.87
CA LYS A 60 -13.88 -0.16 -4.64
C LYS A 60 -15.10 -0.60 -3.85
N ALA A 61 -14.97 -1.70 -3.10
CA ALA A 61 -16.03 -2.21 -2.23
C ALA A 61 -16.27 -1.36 -0.97
N GLY A 62 -15.44 -0.35 -0.73
CA GLY A 62 -15.57 0.52 0.44
C GLY A 62 -15.05 -0.10 1.73
N MET A 63 -14.26 -1.17 1.65
CA MET A 63 -13.67 -1.78 2.85
C MET A 63 -12.65 -0.86 3.51
N SER A 64 -12.59 -0.93 4.84
CA SER A 64 -11.58 -0.28 5.67
C SER A 64 -10.51 -1.31 6.01
N VAL A 65 -9.46 -1.37 5.22
CA VAL A 65 -8.35 -2.32 5.36
C VAL A 65 -7.04 -1.60 5.01
N HIS A 66 -5.98 -1.88 5.75
CA HIS A 66 -4.65 -1.33 5.49
C HIS A 66 -3.79 -2.31 4.70
N CYS A 67 -2.90 -1.80 3.84
CA CYS A 67 -1.97 -2.67 3.11
C CYS A 67 -0.64 -2.79 3.83
N ILE A 68 -0.08 -4.00 3.81
CA ILE A 68 1.26 -4.30 4.32
C ILE A 68 2.12 -4.93 3.23
N ALA A 69 3.43 -4.82 3.37
CA ALA A 69 4.42 -5.61 2.65
C ALA A 69 5.21 -6.44 3.65
N THR A 70 5.52 -7.67 3.30
CA THR A 70 6.19 -8.62 4.18
C THR A 70 7.25 -9.42 3.44
N ASP A 71 8.13 -10.03 4.20
CA ASP A 71 9.10 -11.00 3.69
C ASP A 71 8.49 -12.39 3.48
N ASP A 72 7.55 -12.77 4.36
CA ASP A 72 7.08 -14.16 4.50
C ASP A 72 8.25 -15.13 4.71
N ASN A 73 9.18 -14.72 5.57
CA ASN A 73 10.47 -15.39 5.79
C ASN A 73 10.28 -16.78 6.39
N HIS A 74 10.81 -17.80 5.73
CA HIS A 74 10.82 -19.19 6.17
C HIS A 74 12.19 -19.68 6.65
N ASN A 75 13.19 -18.78 6.68
CA ASN A 75 14.62 -19.12 6.93
C ASN A 75 15.13 -20.20 5.96
N ALA A 76 14.61 -20.22 4.74
CA ALA A 76 14.94 -21.19 3.72
C ALA A 76 16.23 -20.85 2.96
N ALA A 77 16.64 -19.59 2.98
CA ALA A 77 17.85 -19.09 2.32
C ALA A 77 18.72 -18.28 3.31
N GLY A 78 19.99 -18.09 2.97
CA GLY A 78 20.87 -17.17 3.70
C GLY A 78 20.59 -15.72 3.35
N PHE A 79 21.19 -14.79 4.08
CA PHE A 79 21.02 -13.34 3.85
C PHE A 79 21.67 -12.82 2.57
N GLU A 80 22.36 -13.66 1.83
CA GLU A 80 23.04 -13.31 0.59
C GLU A 80 22.53 -14.20 -0.55
N GLY A 81 22.35 -13.58 -1.72
CA GLY A 81 21.98 -14.31 -2.92
C GLY A 81 20.60 -13.95 -3.46
N PRO A 82 20.28 -14.45 -4.68
CA PRO A 82 19.08 -14.02 -5.41
C PRO A 82 17.75 -14.59 -4.85
N ARG A 83 17.82 -15.48 -3.88
CA ARG A 83 16.66 -16.11 -3.24
C ARG A 83 16.66 -15.90 -1.74
N THR A 84 17.23 -14.78 -1.27
CA THR A 84 17.09 -14.43 0.14
C THR A 84 15.63 -14.13 0.45
N ASP A 85 15.11 -14.75 1.50
CA ASP A 85 13.75 -14.57 2.01
C ASP A 85 13.69 -13.56 3.17
N SER A 86 14.60 -12.55 3.17
CA SER A 86 14.69 -11.52 4.20
C SER A 86 14.94 -10.16 3.57
N PHE A 87 14.33 -9.13 4.15
CA PHE A 87 14.50 -7.71 3.78
C PHE A 87 13.99 -7.35 2.38
N GLY A 88 13.08 -8.11 1.82
CA GLY A 88 12.46 -7.84 0.52
C GLY A 88 11.16 -7.04 0.60
N GLY A 89 10.46 -7.08 1.75
CA GLY A 89 9.22 -6.36 1.99
C GLY A 89 9.07 -5.89 3.44
N TRP A 90 8.61 -4.64 3.65
CA TRP A 90 8.46 -4.05 4.98
C TRP A 90 7.37 -2.99 5.04
N VAL A 91 7.04 -2.55 6.26
CA VAL A 91 6.23 -1.37 6.51
C VAL A 91 7.07 -0.26 7.13
N MET A 92 6.81 1.00 6.72
CA MET A 92 7.43 2.19 7.29
C MET A 92 6.40 2.90 8.15
N ILE A 93 6.59 2.84 9.47
CA ILE A 93 5.62 3.31 10.46
C ILE A 93 5.98 4.73 10.92
N ALA A 94 4.99 5.64 10.88
CA ALA A 94 5.10 6.98 11.44
C ALA A 94 4.71 6.95 12.92
N ALA A 95 5.69 6.90 13.80
CA ALA A 95 5.51 6.91 15.25
C ALA A 95 6.51 7.86 15.91
N ASP A 96 6.10 8.53 17.00
CA ASP A 96 6.95 9.52 17.69
C ASP A 96 8.17 8.87 18.37
N LYS A 97 8.06 7.59 18.71
CA LYS A 97 9.15 6.82 19.33
C LYS A 97 9.03 5.32 19.06
N LEU A 98 10.14 4.61 19.20
CA LEU A 98 10.20 3.16 19.13
C LEU A 98 9.69 2.55 20.44
N GLY A 99 8.37 2.39 20.55
CA GLY A 99 7.69 1.78 21.69
C GLY A 99 6.56 0.88 21.20
N TYR A 100 6.26 -0.19 21.95
CA TYR A 100 5.22 -1.15 21.54
C TYR A 100 3.86 -0.48 21.33
N THR A 101 3.41 0.31 22.28
CA THR A 101 2.11 0.99 22.19
C THR A 101 2.05 1.94 21.02
N GLU A 102 3.07 2.76 20.83
CA GLU A 102 3.13 3.75 19.75
C GLU A 102 3.13 3.10 18.36
N LEU A 103 3.82 1.97 18.22
CA LEU A 103 3.83 1.21 16.96
C LEU A 103 2.48 0.54 16.70
N MET A 104 1.87 -0.07 17.72
CA MET A 104 0.55 -0.70 17.57
C MET A 104 -0.53 0.34 17.26
N ASP A 105 -0.55 1.46 17.97
CA ASP A 105 -1.49 2.55 17.72
C ASP A 105 -1.34 3.11 16.28
N ALA A 106 -0.11 3.21 15.77
CA ALA A 106 0.15 3.66 14.40
C ALA A 106 -0.34 2.63 13.37
N LEU A 107 -0.14 1.34 13.63
CA LEU A 107 -0.65 0.27 12.76
C LEU A 107 -2.19 0.26 12.72
N GLU A 108 -2.85 0.41 13.87
CA GLU A 108 -4.31 0.46 13.94
C GLU A 108 -4.90 1.68 13.21
N ARG A 109 -4.22 2.83 13.24
CA ARG A 109 -4.64 4.05 12.53
C ARG A 109 -4.29 4.08 11.05
N GLY A 110 -3.41 3.19 10.58
CA GLY A 110 -2.88 3.23 9.22
C GLY A 110 -1.81 4.32 9.01
N ASP A 111 -1.13 4.76 10.07
CA ASP A 111 -0.05 5.74 10.02
C ASP A 111 1.27 5.07 9.54
N PHE A 112 1.22 4.41 8.41
CA PHE A 112 2.35 3.71 7.79
C PHE A 112 2.11 3.52 6.29
N TYR A 113 3.14 3.09 5.59
CA TYR A 113 3.03 2.61 4.21
C TYR A 113 3.80 1.29 4.02
N ALA A 114 3.43 0.52 3.02
CA ALA A 114 4.11 -0.72 2.63
C ALA A 114 5.17 -0.44 1.56
N SER A 115 6.31 -1.13 1.60
CA SER A 115 7.37 -0.94 0.60
C SER A 115 8.18 -2.20 0.35
N SER A 116 8.70 -2.29 -0.87
CA SER A 116 9.77 -3.20 -1.28
C SER A 116 11.04 -2.47 -1.75
N GLY A 117 11.12 -1.13 -1.54
CA GLY A 117 12.28 -0.31 -1.94
C GLY A 117 12.05 1.18 -1.77
N PRO A 118 11.19 1.82 -2.58
CA PRO A 118 10.96 3.26 -2.54
C PRO A 118 10.40 3.76 -1.20
N GLU A 119 10.64 5.06 -0.91
CA GLU A 119 10.10 5.73 0.28
C GLU A 119 9.01 6.74 -0.12
N ILE A 120 7.96 6.83 0.70
CA ILE A 120 6.96 7.89 0.65
C ILE A 120 7.22 8.85 1.81
N HIS A 121 7.65 10.07 1.50
CA HIS A 121 7.99 11.07 2.51
C HIS A 121 6.79 11.90 2.96
N SER A 122 5.86 12.21 2.04
CA SER A 122 4.61 12.88 2.39
C SER A 122 3.54 12.72 1.32
N ILE A 123 2.29 12.70 1.77
CA ILE A 123 1.07 12.76 0.95
C ILE A 123 0.19 13.84 1.58
N LEU A 124 -0.03 14.95 0.86
CA LEU A 124 -0.75 16.11 1.37
C LEU A 124 -1.74 16.63 0.32
N ILE A 125 -2.93 17.02 0.76
CA ILE A 125 -3.89 17.77 -0.06
C ILE A 125 -3.82 19.22 0.41
N ASP A 126 -3.49 20.14 -0.52
CA ASP A 126 -3.43 21.56 -0.18
C ASP A 126 -4.81 22.24 -0.24
N ASP A 127 -4.86 23.52 0.14
CA ASP A 127 -6.11 24.30 0.19
C ASP A 127 -6.76 24.49 -1.21
N GLU A 128 -5.99 24.28 -2.28
CA GLU A 128 -6.47 24.30 -3.67
C GLU A 128 -7.02 22.94 -4.14
N GLY A 129 -7.00 21.92 -3.26
CA GLY A 129 -7.40 20.53 -3.57
C GLY A 129 -6.38 19.78 -4.43
N ILE A 130 -5.14 20.24 -4.47
CA ILE A 130 -4.07 19.56 -5.20
C ILE A 130 -3.40 18.55 -4.25
N LEU A 131 -3.42 17.29 -4.64
CA LEU A 131 -2.68 16.25 -3.99
C LEU A 131 -1.18 16.38 -4.34
N ARG A 132 -0.35 16.55 -3.33
CA ARG A 132 1.11 16.61 -3.46
C ARG A 132 1.76 15.41 -2.80
N VAL A 133 2.61 14.74 -3.53
CA VAL A 133 3.38 13.59 -3.06
C VAL A 133 4.86 13.91 -3.12
N LYS A 134 5.59 13.57 -2.04
CA LYS A 134 7.06 13.55 -2.02
C LYS A 134 7.54 12.14 -1.71
N CYS A 135 8.58 11.70 -2.37
CA CYS A 135 9.12 10.35 -2.25
C CYS A 135 10.65 10.33 -2.44
N SER A 136 11.27 9.17 -2.28
CA SER A 136 12.62 8.91 -2.77
C SER A 136 12.68 9.03 -4.29
N GLU A 137 13.85 8.85 -4.89
CA GLU A 137 14.01 8.79 -6.34
C GLU A 137 13.11 7.68 -6.93
N ALA A 138 12.30 8.04 -7.92
CA ALA A 138 11.31 7.17 -8.53
C ALA A 138 11.25 7.35 -10.05
N GLU A 139 10.84 6.30 -10.75
CA GLU A 139 10.47 6.36 -12.17
C GLU A 139 9.05 6.89 -12.34
N ARG A 140 8.13 6.46 -11.47
CA ARG A 140 6.70 6.82 -11.55
C ARG A 140 6.09 7.04 -10.17
N ILE A 141 5.18 8.01 -10.12
CA ILE A 141 4.24 8.20 -9.01
C ILE A 141 2.83 8.05 -9.59
N VAL A 142 2.05 7.14 -9.05
CA VAL A 142 0.72 6.79 -9.57
C VAL A 142 -0.33 7.14 -8.53
N LEU A 143 -1.27 8.00 -8.91
CA LEU A 143 -2.53 8.19 -8.18
C LEU A 143 -3.51 7.12 -8.67
N ILE A 144 -4.03 6.32 -7.76
CA ILE A 144 -5.02 5.28 -8.01
C ILE A 144 -6.29 5.66 -7.24
N THR A 145 -7.42 5.75 -7.93
CA THR A 145 -8.71 6.04 -7.31
C THR A 145 -9.63 4.80 -7.36
N GLN A 146 -10.72 4.80 -6.63
CA GLN A 146 -11.69 3.70 -6.69
C GLN A 146 -12.38 3.57 -8.06
N GLY A 147 -12.23 4.59 -8.92
CA GLY A 147 -12.75 4.59 -10.28
C GLY A 147 -11.84 3.84 -11.27
N ARG A 148 -12.14 4.02 -12.56
CA ARG A 148 -11.37 3.37 -13.64
C ARG A 148 -10.09 4.13 -14.02
N ARG A 149 -9.92 5.35 -13.53
CA ARG A 149 -8.81 6.23 -13.92
C ARG A 149 -7.71 6.26 -12.88
N ASN A 150 -6.49 6.05 -13.37
CA ASN A 150 -5.28 6.40 -12.67
C ASN A 150 -4.68 7.65 -13.31
N ALA A 151 -3.95 8.43 -12.53
CA ALA A 151 -3.10 9.50 -13.04
C ALA A 151 -1.65 9.18 -12.69
N VAL A 152 -0.74 9.52 -13.59
CA VAL A 152 0.67 9.16 -13.47
C VAL A 152 1.55 10.37 -13.72
N VAL A 153 2.53 10.56 -12.84
CA VAL A 153 3.69 11.43 -13.07
C VAL A 153 4.88 10.51 -13.30
N CYS A 154 5.53 10.66 -14.45
CA CYS A 154 6.68 9.84 -14.84
C CYS A 154 7.95 10.66 -14.90
N SER A 155 9.08 10.01 -14.71
CA SER A 155 10.39 10.51 -15.08
C SER A 155 10.43 10.90 -16.57
N LYS A 156 11.21 11.91 -16.89
CA LYS A 156 11.45 12.35 -18.26
C LYS A 156 12.94 12.16 -18.55
N ASP A 157 13.23 11.66 -19.73
CA ASP A 157 14.60 11.49 -20.21
C ASP A 157 15.49 10.66 -19.27
N GLY A 158 14.88 9.73 -18.52
CA GLY A 158 15.58 8.86 -17.56
C GLY A 158 15.98 9.54 -16.25
N ALA A 159 15.69 10.83 -16.05
CA ALA A 159 15.97 11.51 -14.79
C ALA A 159 14.90 11.14 -13.74
N PRO A 160 15.28 10.61 -12.57
CA PRO A 160 14.32 10.23 -11.54
C PRO A 160 13.52 11.44 -11.03
N ILE A 161 12.30 11.19 -10.56
CA ILE A 161 11.45 12.18 -9.91
C ILE A 161 11.37 11.90 -8.41
N THR A 162 11.22 12.98 -7.61
CA THR A 162 11.08 12.90 -6.15
C THR A 162 9.76 13.51 -5.66
N SER A 163 8.92 13.97 -6.60
CA SER A 163 7.61 14.52 -6.26
C SER A 163 6.64 14.43 -7.43
N GLY A 164 5.35 14.43 -7.11
CA GLY A 164 4.25 14.51 -8.06
C GLY A 164 3.09 15.35 -7.53
N SER A 165 2.28 15.88 -8.44
CA SER A 165 1.06 16.61 -8.08
C SER A 165 -0.10 16.15 -8.93
N PHE A 166 -1.28 16.00 -8.31
CA PHE A 166 -2.48 15.48 -8.95
C PHE A 166 -3.70 16.31 -8.59
N LYS A 167 -4.71 16.30 -9.47
CA LYS A 167 -6.03 16.84 -9.20
C LYS A 167 -7.03 15.70 -9.19
N PHE A 168 -7.89 15.67 -8.20
CA PHE A 168 -9.01 14.73 -8.16
C PHE A 168 -10.07 15.13 -9.19
N LYS A 169 -10.83 14.15 -9.64
CA LYS A 169 -11.92 14.34 -10.60
C LYS A 169 -13.23 13.85 -10.00
N GLU A 170 -14.34 14.41 -10.49
CA GLU A 170 -15.62 13.79 -10.23
C GLU A 170 -15.70 12.42 -10.95
N PRO A 171 -16.12 11.32 -10.31
CA PRO A 171 -16.67 11.17 -8.96
C PRO A 171 -15.69 10.53 -7.95
N ASP A 172 -14.39 10.88 -7.97
CA ASP A 172 -13.43 10.29 -7.04
C ASP A 172 -13.82 10.55 -5.58
N VAL A 173 -13.82 9.51 -4.73
CA VAL A 173 -14.10 9.59 -3.29
C VAL A 173 -12.99 8.98 -2.43
N ARG A 174 -12.23 8.01 -2.99
CA ARG A 174 -11.09 7.36 -2.33
C ARG A 174 -9.90 7.29 -3.25
N PHE A 175 -8.72 7.33 -2.66
CA PHE A 175 -7.47 7.22 -3.41
C PHE A 175 -6.38 6.53 -2.60
N ARG A 176 -5.35 6.11 -3.31
CA ARG A 176 -4.05 5.70 -2.76
C ARG A 176 -2.93 6.08 -3.72
N ILE A 177 -1.70 6.05 -3.24
CA ILE A 177 -0.51 6.33 -4.02
C ILE A 177 0.33 5.07 -4.15
N ARG A 178 0.91 4.89 -5.34
CA ARG A 178 2.00 3.95 -5.58
C ARG A 178 3.20 4.70 -6.13
N VAL A 179 4.37 4.47 -5.54
CA VAL A 179 5.66 4.99 -6.01
C VAL A 179 6.46 3.82 -6.53
N GLU A 180 6.99 3.91 -7.75
CA GLU A 180 7.75 2.84 -8.39
C GLU A 180 9.15 3.35 -8.73
N ASP A 181 10.17 2.54 -8.43
CA ASP A 181 11.53 2.76 -8.91
C ASP A 181 11.73 2.11 -10.30
N GLY A 182 12.89 2.33 -10.89
CA GLY A 182 13.25 1.69 -12.15
C GLY A 182 13.68 0.22 -12.04
N CYS A 183 13.62 -0.39 -10.84
CA CYS A 183 14.09 -1.73 -10.52
C CYS A 183 12.96 -2.71 -10.16
N SER A 184 11.73 -2.37 -10.45
CA SER A 184 10.52 -3.16 -10.16
C SER A 184 10.11 -3.22 -8.68
N HIS A 185 10.66 -2.32 -7.83
CA HIS A 185 10.18 -2.17 -6.47
C HIS A 185 9.12 -1.08 -6.40
N ALA A 186 8.25 -1.17 -5.40
CA ALA A 186 7.21 -0.19 -5.19
C ALA A 186 6.93 0.09 -3.71
N ALA A 187 6.46 1.31 -3.44
CA ALA A 187 5.85 1.68 -2.17
C ALA A 187 4.36 1.94 -2.39
N TYR A 188 3.55 1.49 -1.43
CA TYR A 188 2.09 1.53 -1.48
C TYR A 188 1.56 2.26 -0.26
N SER A 189 0.86 3.37 -0.48
CA SER A 189 0.19 4.06 0.61
C SER A 189 -1.07 3.31 1.05
N GLN A 190 -1.59 3.69 2.20
CA GLN A 190 -2.92 3.32 2.63
C GLN A 190 -3.99 3.94 1.71
N ILE A 191 -5.23 3.44 1.82
CA ILE A 191 -6.41 4.04 1.18
C ILE A 191 -6.84 5.24 2.03
N TYR A 192 -7.01 6.39 1.38
CA TYR A 192 -7.49 7.63 2.00
C TYR A 192 -8.83 8.05 1.40
N ASP A 193 -9.70 8.59 2.24
CA ASP A 193 -10.90 9.28 1.77
C ASP A 193 -10.52 10.70 1.30
N ILE A 194 -11.09 11.12 0.17
CA ILE A 194 -10.94 12.50 -0.31
C ILE A 194 -11.88 13.38 0.50
N PRO A 195 -11.40 14.49 1.13
CA PRO A 195 -12.28 15.38 1.88
C PRO A 195 -13.47 15.86 1.04
N GLU A 196 -14.67 15.88 1.62
CA GLU A 196 -15.92 16.26 0.91
C GLU A 196 -15.84 17.64 0.27
N ASN A 197 -15.13 18.58 0.93
CA ASN A 197 -14.94 19.96 0.46
C ASN A 197 -13.73 20.12 -0.48
N CYS A 198 -13.05 19.02 -0.83
CA CYS A 198 -11.90 19.09 -1.74
C CYS A 198 -12.34 19.47 -3.16
N PRO A 199 -11.77 20.55 -3.74
CA PRO A 199 -12.06 20.92 -5.13
C PRO A 199 -11.71 19.80 -6.10
N LYS A 200 -12.68 19.42 -6.95
CA LYS A 200 -12.49 18.41 -7.99
C LYS A 200 -12.67 19.03 -9.37
N VAL A 201 -11.99 18.48 -10.34
CA VAL A 201 -12.13 18.90 -11.75
C VAL A 201 -13.07 17.95 -12.49
N THR A 202 -13.85 18.47 -13.40
CA THR A 202 -14.78 17.71 -14.26
C THR A 202 -14.03 16.97 -15.38
#